data_b5f2d49a807ad7225fde70b775220eba
#
_entry.id   b5f2d49a807ad7225fde70b775220eba
#
_cell.length_a   1.000
_cell.length_b   1.000
_cell.length_c   1.000
_cell.angle_alpha   90.00
_cell.angle_beta   90.00
_cell.angle_gamma   90.00
#
_symmetry.space_group_name_H-M   'P 1'
#
loop_
_entity.id
_entity.type
_entity.pdbx_description
1 polymer ?
#
loop_
_entity_poly.entity_id
_entity_poly.type
_entity_poly.pdbx_seq_one_letter_code
_entity_poly.pdbx_strand_id
1 'polypeptide(L)'
;IMILLGVGLLWAQQYPLPITQYDYATAENNVSPIAIGVGGMNLTLDNDPYCSYSNPALLAHMRKAQIFTSFRLTSDKPMSILEVSSLSNALKSKQFKYFGLSTKQMGFVYQPMSRINISEITNDGRNLYYDYALDKVQLSIAASDENHASFSGGLSFKYLSGRLVYLKERRSGPTVFVREAFIDNKVKGFSTDLGLMLETGDFRFGAVAYDLLSRLFWESYPSRSISTRLAFSSTYVKDNLSMTVGVMGKLRKQTDSTIHLGLQNNWNWGAGQTTSGATIQHNIPLRIGLYSKDFYGTNNINFTFGSGYSYNMILFDFSINSPGLKLRDSEYLFSIGVGLP
;
A
#
# COMPACT_ATOMS: atom_id res chain seq x y z
N ILE A 1 -21.39 -55.10 31.34
CA ILE A 1 -21.83 -53.68 31.45
C ILE A 1 -20.81 -52.83 30.72
N MET A 2 -21.05 -52.53 29.46
CA MET A 2 -20.23 -51.60 28.64
C MET A 2 -20.84 -50.22 28.75
N ILE A 3 -20.17 -49.30 29.41
CA ILE A 3 -20.55 -47.87 29.42
C ILE A 3 -19.99 -47.26 28.16
N LEU A 4 -20.82 -47.03 27.16
CA LEU A 4 -20.54 -46.20 26.00
C LEU A 4 -20.54 -44.75 26.47
N LEU A 5 -19.34 -44.19 26.70
CA LEU A 5 -19.13 -42.73 26.79
C LEU A 5 -19.30 -42.14 25.40
N GLY A 6 -20.51 -41.68 25.13
CA GLY A 6 -20.78 -40.82 23.98
C GLY A 6 -20.09 -39.48 24.17
N VAL A 7 -18.89 -39.33 23.63
CA VAL A 7 -18.26 -38.04 23.44
C VAL A 7 -19.05 -37.33 22.33
N GLY A 8 -20.03 -36.54 22.74
CA GLY A 8 -20.68 -35.59 21.85
C GLY A 8 -19.63 -34.62 21.37
N LEU A 9 -19.13 -34.83 20.17
CA LEU A 9 -18.42 -33.81 19.39
C LEU A 9 -19.40 -32.65 19.21
N LEU A 10 -19.33 -31.69 20.11
CA LEU A 10 -19.86 -30.36 19.89
C LEU A 10 -19.13 -29.85 18.64
N TRP A 11 -19.75 -30.03 17.49
CA TRP A 11 -19.40 -29.28 16.29
C TRP A 11 -19.68 -27.81 16.63
N ALA A 12 -18.68 -27.11 17.16
CA ALA A 12 -18.74 -25.68 17.24
C ALA A 12 -19.07 -25.23 15.82
N GLN A 13 -20.25 -24.63 15.65
CA GLN A 13 -20.66 -24.07 14.36
C GLN A 13 -19.58 -23.05 13.97
N GLN A 14 -18.69 -23.47 13.09
CA GLN A 14 -17.56 -22.66 12.65
C GLN A 14 -18.15 -21.66 11.67
N TYR A 15 -18.48 -20.47 12.18
CA TYR A 15 -18.93 -19.38 11.31
C TYR A 15 -17.87 -19.15 10.24
N PRO A 16 -18.28 -19.04 8.97
CA PRO A 16 -17.33 -18.76 7.89
C PRO A 16 -16.58 -17.46 8.22
N LEU A 17 -15.28 -17.45 7.99
CA LEU A 17 -14.47 -16.26 8.16
C LEU A 17 -15.10 -15.12 7.32
N PRO A 18 -15.57 -14.02 7.94
CA PRO A 18 -16.29 -12.98 7.20
C PRO A 18 -15.43 -12.29 6.15
N ILE A 19 -14.10 -12.41 6.25
CA ILE A 19 -13.13 -11.94 5.26
C ILE A 19 -12.54 -13.14 4.52
N THR A 20 -12.90 -13.29 3.27
CA THR A 20 -12.44 -14.42 2.44
C THR A 20 -11.15 -14.13 1.70
N GLN A 21 -10.80 -12.86 1.46
CA GLN A 21 -9.61 -12.46 0.72
C GLN A 21 -9.02 -11.18 1.30
N TYR A 22 -7.74 -11.23 1.64
CA TYR A 22 -6.95 -10.06 1.99
C TYR A 22 -6.15 -9.65 0.77
N ASP A 23 -6.64 -8.65 0.07
CA ASP A 23 -5.92 -8.03 -1.02
C ASP A 23 -5.16 -6.82 -0.52
N TYR A 24 -4.00 -7.08 0.07
CA TYR A 24 -3.23 -6.05 0.75
C TYR A 24 -2.43 -5.14 -0.17
N ALA A 25 -2.30 -5.51 -1.39
CA ALA A 25 -1.37 -4.83 -2.25
C ALA A 25 -1.97 -4.56 -3.63
N THR A 26 -3.24 -4.20 -3.68
CA THR A 26 -3.81 -3.54 -4.85
C THR A 26 -3.40 -2.08 -4.86
N ALA A 27 -3.47 -1.44 -6.03
CA ALA A 27 -3.27 0.00 -6.15
C ALA A 27 -4.18 0.82 -5.20
N GLU A 28 -5.35 0.28 -4.84
CA GLU A 28 -6.29 0.87 -3.88
C GLU A 28 -5.75 0.98 -2.46
N ASN A 29 -4.84 0.10 -2.09
CA ASN A 29 -4.17 0.14 -0.79
C ASN A 29 -2.78 0.76 -0.88
N ASN A 30 -2.52 1.52 -1.93
CA ASN A 30 -1.26 2.20 -2.12
C ASN A 30 -1.03 3.23 -1.01
N VAL A 31 0.21 3.31 -0.57
CA VAL A 31 0.65 4.17 0.53
C VAL A 31 1.56 5.29 0.06
N SER A 32 2.04 5.22 -1.18
CA SER A 32 3.01 6.14 -1.76
C SER A 32 2.32 7.18 -2.62
N PRO A 33 2.34 8.48 -2.24
CA PRO A 33 1.91 9.55 -3.14
C PRO A 33 2.70 9.60 -4.44
N ILE A 34 3.98 9.21 -4.39
CA ILE A 34 4.85 9.15 -5.57
C ILE A 34 4.34 8.11 -6.55
N ALA A 35 4.13 6.88 -6.08
CA ALA A 35 3.64 5.80 -6.93
C ALA A 35 2.24 6.10 -7.48
N ILE A 36 1.33 6.64 -6.65
CA ILE A 36 0.00 7.06 -7.12
C ILE A 36 0.14 8.11 -8.22
N GLY A 37 0.95 9.15 -8.02
CA GLY A 37 1.13 10.21 -9.00
C GLY A 37 1.55 9.70 -10.38
N VAL A 38 2.32 8.63 -10.46
CA VAL A 38 2.78 8.00 -11.70
C VAL A 38 1.94 6.78 -12.11
N GLY A 39 0.63 6.81 -11.86
CA GLY A 39 -0.27 5.74 -12.30
C GLY A 39 -0.36 4.54 -11.35
N GLY A 40 -0.06 4.72 -10.06
CA GLY A 40 -0.27 3.69 -9.03
C GLY A 40 0.84 2.63 -8.93
N MET A 41 1.92 2.73 -9.71
CA MET A 41 3.06 1.80 -9.66
C MET A 41 4.39 2.53 -9.84
N ASN A 42 5.34 2.22 -8.97
CA ASN A 42 6.73 2.66 -9.10
C ASN A 42 7.68 1.52 -8.73
N LEU A 43 8.27 0.85 -9.74
CA LEU A 43 9.23 -0.23 -9.52
C LEU A 43 10.66 0.13 -9.94
N THR A 44 10.88 1.34 -10.48
CA THR A 44 12.10 1.69 -11.22
C THR A 44 12.64 3.09 -10.98
N LEU A 45 11.86 4.00 -10.35
CA LEU A 45 12.33 5.36 -10.07
C LEU A 45 13.23 5.37 -8.84
N ASP A 46 14.44 5.90 -9.01
CA ASP A 46 15.43 6.00 -7.96
C ASP A 46 15.04 6.95 -6.84
N ASN A 47 15.68 6.75 -5.70
CA ASN A 47 15.58 7.62 -4.53
C ASN A 47 14.14 7.81 -4.04
N ASP A 48 13.27 6.83 -4.34
CA ASP A 48 11.91 6.80 -3.80
C ASP A 48 11.95 6.30 -2.36
N PRO A 49 11.52 7.09 -1.37
CA PRO A 49 11.49 6.64 0.01
C PRO A 49 10.64 5.39 0.23
N TYR A 50 9.63 5.15 -0.63
CA TYR A 50 8.73 3.99 -0.56
C TYR A 50 9.25 2.72 -1.23
N CYS A 51 10.55 2.66 -1.57
CA CYS A 51 11.15 1.53 -2.26
C CYS A 51 10.94 0.18 -1.55
N SER A 52 11.02 0.13 -0.21
CA SER A 52 10.71 -1.09 0.54
C SER A 52 9.29 -1.61 0.32
N TYR A 53 8.34 -0.73 -0.01
CA TYR A 53 6.96 -1.09 -0.32
C TYR A 53 6.79 -1.49 -1.78
N SER A 54 7.37 -0.71 -2.70
CA SER A 54 7.17 -0.84 -4.15
C SER A 54 8.08 -1.90 -4.76
N ASN A 55 9.40 -1.76 -4.60
CA ASN A 55 10.41 -2.69 -5.07
C ASN A 55 11.63 -2.62 -4.16
N PRO A 56 11.89 -3.64 -3.33
CA PRO A 56 13.02 -3.61 -2.39
C PRO A 56 14.39 -3.49 -3.07
N ALA A 57 14.54 -3.87 -4.35
CA ALA A 57 15.79 -3.71 -5.09
C ALA A 57 16.21 -2.22 -5.22
N LEU A 58 15.25 -1.29 -5.21
CA LEU A 58 15.51 0.15 -5.28
C LEU A 58 16.25 0.70 -4.05
N LEU A 59 16.27 -0.03 -2.92
CA LEU A 59 17.08 0.36 -1.76
C LEU A 59 18.57 0.46 -2.09
N ALA A 60 19.08 -0.33 -3.03
CA ALA A 60 20.46 -0.24 -3.49
C ALA A 60 20.80 1.10 -4.15
N HIS A 61 19.77 1.80 -4.70
CA HIS A 61 19.87 3.08 -5.39
C HIS A 61 19.51 4.29 -4.51
N MET A 62 19.26 4.07 -3.21
CA MET A 62 19.04 5.18 -2.26
C MET A 62 20.32 5.97 -2.06
N ARG A 63 20.25 7.29 -2.29
CA ARG A 63 21.39 8.21 -2.16
C ARG A 63 21.61 8.69 -0.73
N LYS A 64 20.51 8.82 0.02
CA LYS A 64 20.50 9.30 1.41
C LYS A 64 19.53 8.49 2.23
N ALA A 65 19.79 8.35 3.51
CA ALA A 65 18.82 7.81 4.43
C ALA A 65 17.63 8.78 4.55
N GLN A 66 16.39 8.24 4.61
CA GLN A 66 15.17 9.04 4.66
C GLN A 66 14.21 8.44 5.69
N ILE A 67 13.66 9.29 6.55
CA ILE A 67 12.53 8.97 7.42
C ILE A 67 11.30 9.67 6.84
N PHE A 68 10.20 8.97 6.70
CA PHE A 68 9.01 9.50 6.04
C PHE A 68 7.73 8.85 6.53
N THR A 69 6.65 9.55 6.35
CA THR A 69 5.31 9.09 6.71
C THR A 69 4.31 9.54 5.66
N SER A 70 3.27 8.73 5.46
CA SER A 70 2.17 9.11 4.58
C SER A 70 0.80 8.98 5.24
N PHE A 71 -0.11 9.80 4.74
CA PHE A 71 -1.49 9.90 5.22
C PHE A 71 -2.42 9.93 4.02
N ARG A 72 -3.58 9.32 4.19
CA ARG A 72 -4.70 9.44 3.28
C ARG A 72 -5.77 10.30 3.91
N LEU A 73 -6.31 11.23 3.15
CA LEU A 73 -7.52 11.94 3.51
C LEU A 73 -8.70 11.10 3.07
N THR A 74 -9.53 10.74 4.04
CA THR A 74 -10.78 10.04 3.83
C THR A 74 -11.92 10.89 4.34
N SER A 75 -13.07 10.77 3.72
CA SER A 75 -14.30 11.36 4.21
C SER A 75 -15.42 10.33 4.10
N ASP A 76 -16.35 10.35 5.03
CA ASP A 76 -17.59 9.59 4.96
C ASP A 76 -18.48 10.09 3.80
N LYS A 77 -18.17 11.27 3.27
CA LYS A 77 -18.80 11.87 2.10
C LYS A 77 -17.73 12.20 1.06
N PRO A 78 -18.06 12.12 -0.24
CA PRO A 78 -17.16 12.57 -1.29
C PRO A 78 -16.73 14.02 -1.07
N MET A 79 -15.43 14.28 -1.07
CA MET A 79 -14.85 15.62 -0.91
C MET A 79 -14.40 16.18 -2.25
N SER A 80 -14.59 17.48 -2.44
CA SER A 80 -13.97 18.22 -3.55
C SER A 80 -12.54 18.63 -3.20
N ILE A 81 -11.75 18.99 -4.21
CA ILE A 81 -10.37 19.46 -4.01
C ILE A 81 -10.33 20.76 -3.15
N LEU A 82 -11.36 21.61 -3.24
CA LEU A 82 -11.46 22.82 -2.43
C LEU A 82 -11.72 22.50 -0.95
N GLU A 83 -12.52 21.47 -0.67
CA GLU A 83 -12.78 21.02 0.71
C GLU A 83 -11.55 20.36 1.32
N VAL A 84 -10.75 19.64 0.52
CA VAL A 84 -9.49 19.07 0.97
C VAL A 84 -8.46 20.15 1.31
N SER A 85 -8.44 21.25 0.58
CA SER A 85 -7.53 22.38 0.84
C SER A 85 -7.85 23.11 2.16
N SER A 86 -9.03 22.93 2.72
CA SER A 86 -9.37 23.44 4.04
C SER A 86 -8.62 22.69 5.13
N LEU A 87 -7.80 23.39 5.91
CA LEU A 87 -7.02 22.82 7.01
C LEU A 87 -7.89 22.07 8.03
N SER A 88 -9.11 22.58 8.28
CA SER A 88 -10.09 21.95 9.18
C SER A 88 -10.53 20.57 8.68
N ASN A 89 -10.82 20.43 7.39
CA ASN A 89 -11.22 19.15 6.82
C ASN A 89 -10.03 18.18 6.73
N ALA A 90 -8.87 18.67 6.32
CA ALA A 90 -7.64 17.88 6.31
C ALA A 90 -7.29 17.30 7.68
N LEU A 91 -7.56 18.03 8.76
CA LEU A 91 -7.29 17.56 10.12
C LEU A 91 -8.31 16.54 10.64
N LYS A 92 -9.56 16.60 10.21
CA LYS A 92 -10.64 15.72 10.69
C LYS A 92 -10.66 14.33 10.08
N SER A 93 -10.14 14.17 8.87
CA SER A 93 -10.33 12.97 8.06
C SER A 93 -9.02 12.25 7.73
N LYS A 94 -8.00 12.38 8.57
CA LYS A 94 -6.70 11.76 8.34
C LYS A 94 -6.71 10.27 8.66
N GLN A 95 -6.23 9.47 7.73
CA GLN A 95 -5.85 8.10 7.98
C GLN A 95 -4.35 7.94 7.79
N PHE A 96 -3.65 7.55 8.87
CA PHE A 96 -2.26 7.16 8.79
C PHE A 96 -2.10 5.92 7.91
N LYS A 97 -1.18 5.95 6.95
CA LYS A 97 -0.98 4.87 5.99
C LYS A 97 0.36 4.17 6.11
N TYR A 98 1.42 4.91 6.45
CA TYR A 98 2.75 4.37 6.34
C TYR A 98 3.76 5.17 7.15
N PHE A 99 4.69 4.49 7.77
CA PHE A 99 5.91 5.04 8.32
C PHE A 99 7.08 4.20 7.85
N GLY A 100 8.16 4.85 7.40
CA GLY A 100 9.32 4.16 6.89
C GLY A 100 10.63 4.88 7.18
N LEU A 101 11.66 4.06 7.27
CA LEU A 101 13.06 4.44 7.23
C LEU A 101 13.68 3.69 6.07
N SER A 102 14.18 4.39 5.07
CA SER A 102 14.91 3.82 3.95
C SER A 102 16.33 4.35 3.94
N THR A 103 17.30 3.45 3.85
CA THR A 103 18.72 3.75 3.73
C THR A 103 19.27 3.03 2.52
N LYS A 104 20.53 3.30 2.15
CA LYS A 104 21.22 2.48 1.16
C LYS A 104 21.25 1.05 1.65
N GLN A 105 20.66 0.12 0.87
CA GLN A 105 20.59 -1.33 1.10
C GLN A 105 19.62 -1.81 2.19
N MET A 106 19.09 -0.96 3.07
CA MET A 106 18.20 -1.40 4.14
C MET A 106 16.96 -0.52 4.27
N GLY A 107 15.83 -1.14 4.62
CA GLY A 107 14.60 -0.42 4.90
C GLY A 107 13.80 -1.05 6.04
N PHE A 108 13.20 -0.19 6.86
CA PHE A 108 12.26 -0.57 7.90
C PHE A 108 10.92 0.11 7.65
N VAL A 109 9.84 -0.61 7.82
CA VAL A 109 8.48 -0.12 7.55
C VAL A 109 7.51 -0.57 8.61
N TYR A 110 6.62 0.33 9.00
CA TYR A 110 5.38 0.03 9.69
C TYR A 110 4.20 0.52 8.83
N GLN A 111 3.20 -0.34 8.64
CA GLN A 111 2.01 -0.04 7.84
C GLN A 111 0.76 -0.67 8.46
N PRO A 112 -0.28 0.10 8.79
CA PRO A 112 -1.62 -0.45 8.99
C PRO A 112 -2.20 -0.86 7.63
N MET A 113 -2.24 -2.18 7.38
CA MET A 113 -2.68 -2.73 6.10
C MET A 113 -4.19 -2.69 5.94
N SER A 114 -4.91 -3.00 7.01
CA SER A 114 -6.37 -2.98 7.00
C SER A 114 -6.90 -2.34 8.27
N ARG A 115 -7.92 -1.53 8.11
CA ARG A 115 -8.74 -0.96 9.17
C ARG A 115 -10.16 -0.91 8.65
N ILE A 116 -10.97 -1.89 9.03
CA ILE A 116 -12.36 -1.99 8.62
C ILE A 116 -13.19 -1.97 9.89
N ASN A 117 -14.04 -0.97 10.02
CA ASN A 117 -15.01 -0.89 11.09
C ASN A 117 -16.38 -0.64 10.47
N ILE A 118 -17.28 -1.60 10.65
CA ILE A 118 -18.63 -1.53 10.13
C ILE A 118 -19.57 -1.76 11.31
N SER A 119 -20.50 -0.82 11.50
CA SER A 119 -21.61 -0.96 12.44
C SER A 119 -22.88 -0.65 11.68
N GLU A 120 -23.72 -1.65 11.52
CA GLU A 120 -24.95 -1.55 10.70
C GLU A 120 -26.12 -2.18 11.41
N ILE A 121 -27.27 -1.58 11.26
CA ILE A 121 -28.57 -2.17 11.63
C ILE A 121 -29.20 -2.64 10.32
N THR A 122 -29.33 -3.95 10.18
CA THR A 122 -29.94 -4.55 8.99
C THR A 122 -31.45 -4.35 8.97
N ASN A 123 -32.07 -4.43 7.80
CA ASN A 123 -33.52 -4.23 7.62
C ASN A 123 -34.38 -5.22 8.40
N ASP A 124 -33.83 -6.37 8.79
CA ASP A 124 -34.47 -7.40 9.62
C ASP A 124 -34.24 -7.18 11.13
N GLY A 125 -33.77 -6.01 11.53
CA GLY A 125 -33.57 -5.59 12.91
C GLY A 125 -32.39 -6.25 13.62
N ARG A 126 -31.40 -6.72 12.87
CA ARG A 126 -30.14 -7.24 13.42
C ARG A 126 -29.08 -6.15 13.49
N ASN A 127 -28.33 -6.11 14.58
CA ASN A 127 -27.13 -5.31 14.71
C ASN A 127 -25.93 -6.15 14.24
N LEU A 128 -25.19 -5.63 13.28
CA LEU A 128 -23.94 -6.20 12.83
C LEU A 128 -22.82 -5.25 13.24
N TYR A 129 -21.85 -5.78 13.95
CA TYR A 129 -20.60 -5.09 14.26
C TYR A 129 -19.43 -5.92 13.71
N TYR A 130 -18.59 -5.29 12.93
CA TYR A 130 -17.44 -5.89 12.29
C TYR A 130 -16.25 -4.96 12.44
N ASP A 131 -15.22 -5.40 13.14
CA ASP A 131 -13.98 -4.66 13.32
C ASP A 131 -12.80 -5.56 12.96
N TYR A 132 -12.04 -5.14 11.95
CA TYR A 132 -10.86 -5.84 11.51
C TYR A 132 -9.69 -4.89 11.40
N ALA A 133 -8.62 -5.23 12.11
CA ALA A 133 -7.36 -4.54 12.08
C ALA A 133 -6.23 -5.50 11.69
N LEU A 134 -5.38 -5.09 10.77
CA LEU A 134 -4.15 -5.81 10.42
C LEU A 134 -3.01 -4.82 10.25
N ASP A 135 -1.92 -5.07 10.95
CA ASP A 135 -0.68 -4.31 10.90
C ASP A 135 0.45 -5.12 10.26
N LYS A 136 1.35 -4.43 9.61
CA LYS A 136 2.55 -4.98 9.00
C LYS A 136 3.78 -4.25 9.52
N VAL A 137 4.76 -5.02 9.97
CA VAL A 137 6.15 -4.58 10.15
C VAL A 137 6.98 -5.27 9.08
N GLN A 138 7.85 -4.54 8.40
CA GLN A 138 8.64 -5.04 7.28
C GLN A 138 10.09 -4.60 7.43
N LEU A 139 10.99 -5.54 7.19
CA LEU A 139 12.42 -5.31 6.99
C LEU A 139 12.77 -5.66 5.55
N SER A 140 13.53 -4.80 4.91
CA SER A 140 13.96 -4.99 3.53
C SER A 140 15.46 -4.82 3.43
N ILE A 141 16.08 -5.65 2.58
CA ILE A 141 17.51 -5.57 2.26
C ILE A 141 17.67 -5.60 0.75
N ALA A 142 18.69 -4.92 0.25
CA ALA A 142 19.03 -4.94 -1.17
C ALA A 142 20.53 -4.98 -1.38
N ALA A 143 20.92 -5.48 -2.53
CA ALA A 143 22.29 -5.46 -3.02
C ALA A 143 22.31 -5.09 -4.50
N SER A 144 23.37 -4.42 -4.93
CA SER A 144 23.69 -4.19 -6.34
C SER A 144 25.02 -4.86 -6.66
N ASP A 145 25.19 -5.30 -7.89
CA ASP A 145 26.48 -5.76 -8.37
C ASP A 145 27.42 -4.56 -8.54
N GLU A 146 28.54 -4.55 -7.82
CA GLU A 146 29.53 -3.47 -7.92
C GLU A 146 30.20 -3.40 -9.29
N ASN A 147 30.33 -4.55 -9.98
CA ASN A 147 30.92 -4.62 -11.31
C ASN A 147 29.93 -4.28 -12.43
N HIS A 148 28.63 -4.50 -12.16
CA HIS A 148 27.54 -4.24 -13.09
C HIS A 148 26.48 -3.44 -12.32
N ALA A 149 26.72 -2.16 -12.05
CA ALA A 149 25.81 -1.26 -11.35
C ALA A 149 24.41 -1.18 -11.98
N SER A 150 24.25 -1.81 -13.15
CA SER A 150 23.00 -1.95 -13.88
C SER A 150 22.00 -2.95 -13.25
N PHE A 151 22.44 -3.85 -12.35
CA PHE A 151 21.56 -4.87 -11.76
C PHE A 151 21.53 -4.76 -10.25
N SER A 152 20.32 -4.81 -9.70
CA SER A 152 20.11 -4.89 -8.25
C SER A 152 19.00 -5.88 -7.90
N GLY A 153 19.13 -6.47 -6.73
CA GLY A 153 18.16 -7.38 -6.14
C GLY A 153 17.79 -6.96 -4.73
N GLY A 154 16.58 -7.25 -4.31
CA GLY A 154 16.13 -6.94 -2.95
C GLY A 154 15.14 -7.95 -2.41
N LEU A 155 15.15 -8.12 -1.11
CA LEU A 155 14.29 -9.05 -0.39
C LEU A 155 13.63 -8.31 0.77
N SER A 156 12.34 -8.56 0.98
CA SER A 156 11.60 -8.05 2.12
C SER A 156 11.02 -9.18 2.96
N PHE A 157 11.10 -9.02 4.27
CA PHE A 157 10.47 -9.88 5.26
C PHE A 157 9.38 -9.09 5.98
N LYS A 158 8.17 -9.62 6.00
CA LYS A 158 7.00 -8.99 6.59
C LYS A 158 6.50 -9.82 7.77
N TYR A 159 6.28 -9.20 8.89
CA TYR A 159 5.51 -9.75 10.01
C TYR A 159 4.13 -9.08 10.02
N LEU A 160 3.10 -9.90 10.12
CA LEU A 160 1.70 -9.49 10.10
C LEU A 160 1.06 -9.81 11.45
N SER A 161 0.31 -8.86 12.01
CA SER A 161 -0.40 -9.05 13.27
C SER A 161 -1.73 -8.31 13.24
N GLY A 162 -2.79 -8.97 13.67
CA GLY A 162 -4.11 -8.37 13.60
C GLY A 162 -5.15 -9.05 14.49
N ARG A 163 -6.36 -8.48 14.45
CA ARG A 163 -7.51 -8.97 15.20
C ARG A 163 -8.78 -8.75 14.40
N LEU A 164 -9.67 -9.72 14.45
CA LEU A 164 -11.02 -9.68 13.90
C LEU A 164 -12.02 -9.81 15.03
N VAL A 165 -12.91 -8.84 15.15
CA VAL A 165 -14.09 -8.95 16.03
C VAL A 165 -15.33 -8.88 15.15
N TYR A 166 -16.21 -9.84 15.31
CA TYR A 166 -17.50 -9.89 14.64
C TYR A 166 -18.59 -10.18 15.67
N LEU A 167 -19.60 -9.33 15.73
CA LEU A 167 -20.75 -9.47 16.58
C LEU A 167 -22.02 -9.36 15.75
N LYS A 168 -22.92 -10.30 15.93
CA LYS A 168 -24.24 -10.29 15.36
C LYS A 168 -25.28 -10.47 16.46
N GLU A 169 -26.20 -9.53 16.56
CA GLU A 169 -27.25 -9.51 17.56
C GLU A 169 -28.60 -9.34 16.87
N ARG A 170 -29.63 -10.01 17.40
CA ARG A 170 -31.00 -9.83 16.98
C ARG A 170 -31.78 -9.12 18.08
N ARG A 171 -32.55 -8.11 17.70
CA ARG A 171 -33.46 -7.45 18.62
C ARG A 171 -34.63 -8.38 18.95
N SER A 172 -34.82 -8.71 20.23
CA SER A 172 -35.88 -9.57 20.73
C SER A 172 -36.93 -8.79 21.51
N GLY A 173 -36.74 -7.47 21.70
CA GLY A 173 -37.66 -6.59 22.44
C GLY A 173 -37.21 -5.13 22.33
N PRO A 174 -37.89 -4.18 22.95
CA PRO A 174 -37.54 -2.76 22.87
C PRO A 174 -36.10 -2.45 23.26
N THR A 175 -35.56 -3.15 24.26
CA THR A 175 -34.21 -2.97 24.81
C THR A 175 -33.42 -4.30 24.93
N VAL A 176 -33.99 -5.42 24.45
CA VAL A 176 -33.37 -6.73 24.60
C VAL A 176 -32.74 -7.17 23.28
N PHE A 177 -31.45 -7.42 23.32
CA PHE A 177 -30.69 -7.96 22.20
C PHE A 177 -30.22 -9.37 22.55
N VAL A 178 -30.42 -10.30 21.63
CA VAL A 178 -29.94 -11.69 21.73
C VAL A 178 -28.78 -11.86 20.81
N ARG A 179 -27.64 -12.26 21.35
CA ARG A 179 -26.43 -12.53 20.60
C ARG A 179 -26.61 -13.78 19.75
N GLU A 180 -26.54 -13.63 18.44
CA GLU A 180 -26.59 -14.72 17.46
C GLU A 180 -25.19 -15.27 17.13
N ALA A 181 -24.20 -14.38 17.07
CA ALA A 181 -22.81 -14.77 16.81
C ALA A 181 -21.83 -13.79 17.48
N PHE A 182 -20.73 -14.34 17.97
CA PHE A 182 -19.60 -13.56 18.44
C PHE A 182 -18.30 -14.27 18.07
N ILE A 183 -17.42 -13.53 17.40
CA ILE A 183 -16.08 -13.97 17.02
C ILE A 183 -15.11 -12.92 17.51
N ASP A 184 -14.11 -13.34 18.24
CA ASP A 184 -12.94 -12.55 18.59
C ASP A 184 -11.72 -13.43 18.26
N ASN A 185 -11.02 -13.07 17.23
CA ASN A 185 -9.98 -13.92 16.66
C ASN A 185 -8.73 -13.12 16.33
N LYS A 186 -7.59 -13.58 16.78
CA LYS A 186 -6.30 -12.98 16.47
C LYS A 186 -5.70 -13.65 15.25
N VAL A 187 -4.94 -12.88 14.49
CA VAL A 187 -4.16 -13.37 13.36
C VAL A 187 -2.72 -12.92 13.49
N LYS A 188 -1.80 -13.82 13.20
CA LYS A 188 -0.37 -13.55 13.04
C LYS A 188 0.08 -14.18 11.75
N GLY A 189 1.13 -13.62 11.14
CA GLY A 189 1.62 -14.18 9.90
C GLY A 189 2.95 -13.63 9.48
N PHE A 190 3.43 -14.19 8.40
CA PHE A 190 4.63 -13.70 7.72
C PHE A 190 4.41 -13.69 6.22
N SER A 191 5.19 -12.87 5.55
CA SER A 191 5.24 -12.82 4.10
C SER A 191 6.62 -12.34 3.63
N THR A 192 6.96 -12.63 2.38
CA THR A 192 8.22 -12.20 1.75
C THR A 192 7.95 -11.62 0.38
N ASP A 193 8.74 -10.58 0.01
CA ASP A 193 8.78 -10.06 -1.36
C ASP A 193 10.18 -10.22 -1.93
N LEU A 194 10.23 -10.45 -3.24
CA LEU A 194 11.47 -10.45 -4.01
C LEU A 194 11.37 -9.37 -5.09
N GLY A 195 12.35 -8.47 -5.13
CA GLY A 195 12.44 -7.41 -6.11
C GLY A 195 13.72 -7.49 -6.93
N LEU A 196 13.63 -7.16 -8.21
CA LEU A 196 14.73 -7.06 -9.14
C LEU A 196 14.64 -5.74 -9.89
N MET A 197 15.80 -5.19 -10.24
CA MET A 197 15.90 -4.02 -11.10
C MET A 197 17.10 -4.16 -12.03
N LEU A 198 16.91 -3.78 -13.27
CA LEU A 198 17.92 -3.72 -14.31
C LEU A 198 17.91 -2.32 -14.94
N GLU A 199 19.07 -1.72 -15.04
CA GLU A 199 19.28 -0.42 -15.71
C GLU A 199 20.14 -0.62 -16.93
N THR A 200 19.70 -0.13 -18.10
CA THR A 200 20.43 -0.21 -19.35
C THR A 200 20.20 1.03 -20.21
N GLY A 201 21.22 1.87 -20.33
CA GLY A 201 21.08 3.18 -20.99
C GLY A 201 20.00 4.03 -20.33
N ASP A 202 19.07 4.51 -21.13
CA ASP A 202 17.94 5.34 -20.69
C ASP A 202 16.76 4.50 -20.15
N PHE A 203 16.85 3.16 -20.19
CA PHE A 203 15.78 2.26 -19.79
C PHE A 203 16.05 1.62 -18.45
N ARG A 204 14.99 1.48 -17.65
CA ARG A 204 14.98 0.78 -16.36
C ARG A 204 13.86 -0.22 -16.36
N PHE A 205 14.15 -1.42 -15.94
CA PHE A 205 13.20 -2.54 -15.84
C PHE A 205 13.11 -3.00 -14.39
N GLY A 206 11.89 -3.07 -13.88
CA GLY A 206 11.60 -3.54 -12.54
C GLY A 206 10.70 -4.75 -12.55
N ALA A 207 11.00 -5.73 -11.71
CA ALA A 207 10.16 -6.89 -11.48
C ALA A 207 10.04 -7.18 -10.00
N VAL A 208 8.82 -7.46 -9.52
CA VAL A 208 8.58 -7.78 -8.11
C VAL A 208 7.60 -8.93 -8.01
N ALA A 209 7.94 -9.89 -7.14
CA ALA A 209 7.02 -10.89 -6.66
C ALA A 209 6.65 -10.56 -5.21
N TYR A 210 5.42 -10.06 -5.02
CA TYR A 210 4.88 -9.77 -3.69
C TYR A 210 4.26 -11.02 -3.08
N ASP A 211 4.41 -11.16 -1.78
CA ASP A 211 3.83 -12.23 -0.98
C ASP A 211 4.19 -13.63 -1.51
N LEU A 212 5.45 -13.80 -1.98
CA LEU A 212 5.97 -15.01 -2.61
C LEU A 212 5.85 -16.22 -1.68
N LEU A 213 6.27 -16.06 -0.44
CA LEU A 213 6.10 -17.03 0.63
C LEU A 213 5.31 -16.36 1.75
N SER A 214 4.08 -16.79 1.96
CA SER A 214 3.21 -16.17 2.96
C SER A 214 2.35 -17.17 3.70
N ARG A 215 2.10 -16.89 4.98
CA ARG A 215 1.17 -17.65 5.81
C ARG A 215 0.55 -16.77 6.87
N LEU A 216 -0.76 -16.86 7.00
CA LEU A 216 -1.57 -16.26 8.06
C LEU A 216 -2.10 -17.36 8.96
N PHE A 217 -1.83 -17.27 10.25
CA PHE A 217 -2.27 -18.18 11.28
C PHE A 217 -3.34 -17.49 12.11
N TRP A 218 -4.53 -18.01 12.03
CA TRP A 218 -5.67 -17.59 12.82
C TRP A 218 -5.76 -18.42 14.09
N GLU A 219 -6.25 -17.84 15.17
CA GLU A 219 -6.39 -18.53 16.44
C GLU A 219 -7.43 -19.67 16.37
N SER A 220 -8.55 -19.44 15.69
CA SER A 220 -9.67 -20.37 15.59
C SER A 220 -10.05 -20.76 14.16
N TYR A 221 -9.29 -20.33 13.16
CA TYR A 221 -9.55 -20.65 11.76
C TYR A 221 -8.33 -21.32 11.11
N PRO A 222 -8.55 -22.08 10.04
CA PRO A 222 -7.45 -22.65 9.27
C PRO A 222 -6.48 -21.58 8.76
N SER A 223 -5.20 -21.89 8.79
CA SER A 223 -4.19 -21.00 8.24
C SER A 223 -4.39 -20.79 6.72
N ARG A 224 -4.10 -19.58 6.26
CA ARG A 224 -4.26 -19.19 4.84
C ARG A 224 -2.99 -18.54 4.33
N SER A 225 -2.75 -18.64 3.01
CA SER A 225 -1.70 -17.90 2.33
C SER A 225 -2.30 -16.67 1.65
N ILE A 226 -1.51 -15.61 1.59
CA ILE A 226 -1.81 -14.43 0.77
C ILE A 226 -1.52 -14.79 -0.68
N SER A 227 -2.35 -14.33 -1.62
CA SER A 227 -2.13 -14.59 -3.04
C SER A 227 -0.89 -13.86 -3.53
N THR A 228 0.06 -14.61 -4.08
CA THR A 228 1.26 -14.04 -4.73
C THR A 228 0.85 -13.17 -5.91
N ARG A 229 1.48 -11.99 -6.02
CA ARG A 229 1.29 -11.08 -7.14
C ARG A 229 2.63 -10.78 -7.79
N LEU A 230 2.58 -10.71 -9.11
CA LEU A 230 3.71 -10.32 -9.93
C LEU A 230 3.46 -8.93 -10.50
N ALA A 231 4.50 -8.12 -10.46
CA ALA A 231 4.49 -6.79 -11.05
C ALA A 231 5.74 -6.61 -11.90
N PHE A 232 5.56 -5.98 -13.06
CA PHE A 232 6.63 -5.65 -13.99
C PHE A 232 6.44 -4.22 -14.45
N SER A 233 7.51 -3.46 -14.54
CA SER A 233 7.48 -2.14 -15.16
C SER A 233 8.74 -1.86 -15.97
N SER A 234 8.57 -1.01 -16.99
CA SER A 234 9.65 -0.39 -17.72
C SER A 234 9.51 1.11 -17.62
N THR A 235 10.61 1.81 -17.38
CA THR A 235 10.67 3.28 -17.36
C THR A 235 11.75 3.75 -18.31
N TYR A 236 11.38 4.64 -19.20
CA TYR A 236 12.31 5.43 -20.01
C TYR A 236 12.62 6.71 -19.25
N VAL A 237 13.90 7.00 -19.03
CA VAL A 237 14.37 8.19 -18.32
C VAL A 237 15.28 8.98 -19.24
N LYS A 238 14.92 10.24 -19.50
CA LYS A 238 15.75 11.15 -20.26
C LYS A 238 15.70 12.53 -19.63
N ASP A 239 16.86 13.03 -19.24
CA ASP A 239 17.00 14.31 -18.54
C ASP A 239 16.09 14.38 -17.30
N ASN A 240 15.12 15.28 -17.31
CA ASN A 240 14.14 15.48 -16.23
C ASN A 240 12.84 14.71 -16.44
N LEU A 241 12.69 14.02 -17.57
CA LEU A 241 11.47 13.31 -17.96
C LEU A 241 11.60 11.81 -17.69
N SER A 242 10.60 11.20 -17.08
CA SER A 242 10.47 9.76 -17.00
C SER A 242 9.07 9.30 -17.42
N MET A 243 9.03 8.23 -18.20
CA MET A 243 7.80 7.61 -18.71
C MET A 243 7.76 6.15 -18.26
N THR A 244 6.75 5.77 -17.51
CA THR A 244 6.63 4.43 -16.93
C THR A 244 5.43 3.70 -17.52
N VAL A 245 5.65 2.44 -17.88
CA VAL A 245 4.60 1.48 -18.23
C VAL A 245 4.77 0.26 -17.35
N GLY A 246 3.66 -0.26 -16.80
CA GLY A 246 3.72 -1.43 -15.94
C GLY A 246 2.46 -2.26 -15.98
N VAL A 247 2.60 -3.49 -15.52
CA VAL A 247 1.51 -4.46 -15.35
C VAL A 247 1.67 -5.15 -14.00
N MET A 248 0.55 -5.42 -13.36
CA MET A 248 0.52 -6.19 -12.11
C MET A 248 -0.67 -7.14 -12.12
N GLY A 249 -0.50 -8.32 -11.56
CA GLY A 249 -1.59 -9.28 -11.47
C GLY A 249 -1.34 -10.36 -10.44
N LYS A 250 -2.40 -11.03 -10.00
CA LYS A 250 -2.32 -12.20 -9.12
C LYS A 250 -2.00 -13.44 -9.94
N LEU A 251 -1.09 -14.26 -9.42
CA LEU A 251 -0.62 -15.47 -10.09
C LEU A 251 -1.76 -16.49 -10.38
N ARG A 252 -2.85 -16.46 -9.60
CA ARG A 252 -3.95 -17.44 -9.69
C ARG A 252 -5.29 -16.86 -10.12
N LYS A 253 -5.37 -15.55 -10.40
CA LYS A 253 -6.61 -14.89 -10.80
C LYS A 253 -6.33 -13.88 -11.92
N GLN A 254 -6.64 -14.26 -13.14
CA GLN A 254 -6.46 -13.40 -14.31
C GLN A 254 -7.30 -12.11 -14.29
N THR A 255 -8.42 -12.13 -13.58
CA THR A 255 -9.35 -10.99 -13.48
C THR A 255 -8.82 -9.82 -12.65
N ASP A 256 -7.74 -10.01 -11.88
CA ASP A 256 -7.18 -8.98 -11.00
C ASP A 256 -5.90 -8.35 -11.58
N SER A 257 -5.75 -8.35 -12.89
CA SER A 257 -4.62 -7.74 -13.58
C SER A 257 -4.86 -6.25 -13.84
N THR A 258 -3.84 -5.43 -13.64
CA THR A 258 -3.87 -3.98 -13.82
C THR A 258 -2.78 -3.52 -14.78
N ILE A 259 -3.07 -2.49 -15.58
CA ILE A 259 -2.10 -1.79 -16.41
C ILE A 259 -1.87 -0.41 -15.80
N HIS A 260 -0.63 0.04 -15.79
CA HIS A 260 -0.20 1.28 -15.22
C HIS A 260 0.59 2.09 -16.24
N LEU A 261 0.25 3.37 -16.37
CA LEU A 261 0.96 4.32 -17.23
C LEU A 261 1.25 5.58 -16.42
N GLY A 262 2.48 6.06 -16.48
CA GLY A 262 2.90 7.23 -15.73
C GLY A 262 3.88 8.12 -16.48
N LEU A 263 3.80 9.39 -16.20
CA LEU A 263 4.72 10.41 -16.69
C LEU A 263 5.13 11.27 -15.50
N GLN A 264 6.42 11.53 -15.35
CA GLN A 264 6.98 12.45 -14.38
C GLN A 264 7.95 13.41 -15.06
N ASN A 265 7.86 14.69 -14.68
CA ASN A 265 8.84 15.70 -15.05
C ASN A 265 9.34 16.39 -13.79
N ASN A 266 10.66 16.52 -13.65
CA ASN A 266 11.30 17.14 -12.49
C ASN A 266 11.77 18.55 -12.84
N TRP A 267 11.24 19.55 -12.15
CA TRP A 267 11.73 20.93 -12.26
C TRP A 267 12.73 21.20 -11.16
N ASN A 268 13.97 21.41 -11.57
CA ASN A 268 15.08 21.70 -10.67
C ASN A 268 15.55 23.14 -10.87
N TRP A 269 15.71 23.90 -9.78
CA TRP A 269 16.27 25.26 -9.83
C TRP A 269 17.02 25.60 -8.56
N GLY A 270 17.82 26.68 -8.63
CA GLY A 270 18.56 27.18 -7.49
C GLY A 270 19.66 26.22 -7.06
N ALA A 271 20.88 26.45 -7.47
CA ALA A 271 22.03 25.74 -6.96
C ALA A 271 22.64 26.52 -5.79
N GLY A 272 22.56 25.97 -4.58
CA GLY A 272 23.33 26.40 -3.41
C GLY A 272 24.32 25.31 -3.02
N GLN A 273 25.33 25.66 -2.24
CA GLN A 273 26.20 24.66 -1.61
C GLN A 273 26.04 24.76 -0.09
N THR A 274 25.96 23.60 0.55
CA THR A 274 26.06 23.52 2.02
C THR A 274 27.49 23.87 2.47
N THR A 275 27.67 24.16 3.74
CA THR A 275 29.00 24.29 4.37
C THR A 275 29.89 23.05 4.17
N SER A 276 29.29 21.88 3.90
CA SER A 276 29.96 20.62 3.57
C SER A 276 30.20 20.42 2.06
N GLY A 277 29.88 21.41 1.20
CA GLY A 277 30.08 21.34 -0.26
C GLY A 277 28.99 20.57 -1.03
N ALA A 278 27.96 20.06 -0.37
CA ALA A 278 26.85 19.37 -1.05
C ALA A 278 25.95 20.39 -1.76
N THR A 279 25.60 20.11 -3.01
CA THR A 279 24.69 20.96 -3.79
C THR A 279 23.28 20.86 -3.26
N ILE A 280 22.66 21.99 -2.94
CA ILE A 280 21.26 22.10 -2.54
C ILE A 280 20.48 22.62 -3.75
N GLN A 281 19.46 21.89 -4.13
CA GLN A 281 18.55 22.29 -5.20
C GLN A 281 17.11 22.18 -4.75
N HIS A 282 16.28 23.07 -5.23
CA HIS A 282 14.84 22.92 -5.19
C HIS A 282 14.42 21.96 -6.30
N ASN A 283 13.55 21.01 -5.97
CA ASN A 283 12.98 20.11 -6.98
C ASN A 283 11.46 20.04 -6.77
N ILE A 284 10.72 20.25 -7.87
CA ILE A 284 9.28 20.00 -7.95
C ILE A 284 9.04 18.93 -9.00
N PRO A 285 8.76 17.68 -8.61
CA PRO A 285 8.25 16.68 -9.52
C PRO A 285 6.77 16.94 -9.83
N LEU A 286 6.42 16.97 -11.10
CA LEU A 286 5.06 16.94 -11.59
C LEU A 286 4.78 15.57 -12.18
N ARG A 287 3.69 14.95 -11.78
CA ARG A 287 3.34 13.57 -12.13
C ARG A 287 1.91 13.49 -12.64
N ILE A 288 1.72 12.74 -13.69
CA ILE A 288 0.41 12.35 -14.19
C ILE A 288 0.44 10.86 -14.52
N GLY A 289 -0.68 10.20 -14.36
CA GLY A 289 -0.76 8.80 -14.69
C GLY A 289 -2.19 8.30 -14.80
N LEU A 290 -2.30 7.06 -15.19
CA LEU A 290 -3.55 6.33 -15.19
C LEU A 290 -3.29 4.84 -14.95
N TYR A 291 -4.25 4.17 -14.37
CA TYR A 291 -4.24 2.71 -14.28
C TYR A 291 -5.66 2.14 -14.38
N SER A 292 -5.77 0.94 -14.91
CA SER A 292 -7.03 0.21 -14.90
C SER A 292 -7.05 -0.80 -13.75
N LYS A 293 -8.20 -0.98 -13.11
CA LYS A 293 -8.41 -2.03 -12.10
C LYS A 293 -8.58 -3.41 -12.71
N ASP A 294 -9.11 -3.46 -13.94
CA ASP A 294 -9.35 -4.67 -14.70
C ASP A 294 -8.79 -4.53 -16.10
N PHE A 295 -8.12 -5.57 -16.57
CA PHE A 295 -7.52 -5.59 -17.90
C PHE A 295 -8.57 -5.43 -19.03
N TYR A 296 -9.82 -5.79 -18.76
CA TYR A 296 -10.91 -5.83 -19.75
C TYR A 296 -12.00 -4.78 -19.55
N GLY A 297 -11.96 -4.00 -18.47
CA GLY A 297 -13.02 -3.07 -18.12
C GLY A 297 -12.65 -1.59 -18.34
N THR A 298 -13.32 -0.92 -19.28
CA THR A 298 -13.17 0.54 -19.49
C THR A 298 -13.77 1.38 -18.36
N ASN A 299 -14.63 0.79 -17.53
CA ASN A 299 -15.34 1.51 -16.46
C ASN A 299 -14.52 1.71 -15.16
N ASN A 300 -13.30 1.17 -15.11
CA ASN A 300 -12.47 1.16 -13.92
C ASN A 300 -11.12 1.85 -14.12
N ILE A 301 -11.07 2.89 -14.98
CA ILE A 301 -9.86 3.67 -15.17
C ILE A 301 -9.75 4.71 -14.06
N ASN A 302 -8.62 4.72 -13.38
CA ASN A 302 -8.23 5.72 -12.41
C ASN A 302 -7.23 6.67 -13.04
N PHE A 303 -7.51 7.96 -12.97
CA PHE A 303 -6.59 9.03 -13.35
C PHE A 303 -5.87 9.52 -12.11
N THR A 304 -4.57 9.74 -12.25
CA THR A 304 -3.75 10.14 -11.12
C THR A 304 -2.97 11.41 -11.43
N PHE A 305 -2.83 12.23 -10.41
CA PHE A 305 -2.02 13.45 -10.44
C PHE A 305 -1.15 13.46 -9.20
N GLY A 306 0.06 13.95 -9.32
CA GLY A 306 0.95 14.09 -8.20
C GLY A 306 1.88 15.29 -8.36
N SER A 307 2.27 15.85 -7.24
CA SER A 307 3.33 16.84 -7.15
C SER A 307 4.08 16.65 -5.85
N GLY A 308 5.26 17.20 -5.79
CA GLY A 308 6.07 17.20 -4.59
C GLY A 308 6.93 18.43 -4.49
N TYR A 309 7.61 18.55 -3.41
CA TYR A 309 8.65 19.54 -3.20
C TYR A 309 9.76 18.95 -2.36
N SER A 310 10.97 19.05 -2.84
CA SER A 310 12.13 18.70 -2.03
C SER A 310 13.14 19.83 -2.01
N TYR A 311 13.66 20.10 -0.84
CA TYR A 311 14.71 21.07 -0.60
C TYR A 311 15.60 20.59 0.54
N ASN A 312 16.88 20.40 0.26
CA ASN A 312 17.86 19.91 1.21
C ASN A 312 17.44 18.58 1.86
N MET A 313 16.93 18.64 3.08
CA MET A 313 16.52 17.46 3.86
C MET A 313 15.01 17.26 3.88
N ILE A 314 14.22 18.24 3.47
CA ILE A 314 12.75 18.19 3.55
C ILE A 314 12.19 17.64 2.26
N LEU A 315 11.26 16.69 2.40
CA LEU A 315 10.52 16.06 1.31
C LEU A 315 9.04 16.19 1.61
N PHE A 316 8.29 16.61 0.63
CA PHE A 316 6.84 16.67 0.68
C PHE A 316 6.28 16.16 -0.64
N ASP A 317 5.32 15.24 -0.59
CA ASP A 317 4.63 14.75 -1.78
C ASP A 317 3.12 14.71 -1.54
N PHE A 318 2.39 14.98 -2.61
CA PHE A 318 0.94 14.96 -2.66
C PHE A 318 0.48 14.25 -3.94
N SER A 319 -0.62 13.50 -3.84
CA SER A 319 -1.25 12.89 -5.01
C SER A 319 -2.77 12.79 -4.88
N ILE A 320 -3.39 12.74 -6.03
CA ILE A 320 -4.83 12.54 -6.22
C ILE A 320 -5.01 11.27 -7.05
N ASN A 321 -5.89 10.39 -6.61
CA ASN A 321 -6.36 9.23 -7.35
C ASN A 321 -7.85 9.40 -7.62
N SER A 322 -8.22 9.57 -8.89
CA SER A 322 -9.57 9.94 -9.30
C SER A 322 -10.20 8.86 -10.18
N PRO A 323 -11.16 8.10 -9.69
CA PRO A 323 -11.92 7.15 -10.51
C PRO A 323 -12.71 7.87 -11.60
N GLY A 324 -12.40 7.60 -12.88
CA GLY A 324 -13.12 8.16 -14.02
C GLY A 324 -13.14 9.69 -14.09
N LEU A 325 -12.10 10.38 -13.59
CA LEU A 325 -12.00 11.86 -13.50
C LEU A 325 -13.08 12.51 -12.62
N LYS A 326 -13.70 11.75 -11.72
CA LYS A 326 -14.66 12.28 -10.75
C LYS A 326 -13.94 12.78 -9.51
N LEU A 327 -13.58 14.07 -9.49
CA LEU A 327 -12.85 14.69 -8.36
C LEU A 327 -13.56 14.51 -7.02
N ARG A 328 -14.89 14.43 -7.04
CA ARG A 328 -15.70 14.25 -5.83
C ARG A 328 -15.48 12.91 -5.13
N ASP A 329 -15.16 11.86 -5.90
CA ASP A 329 -14.92 10.51 -5.39
C ASP A 329 -13.41 10.20 -5.31
N SER A 330 -12.57 11.23 -5.37
CA SER A 330 -11.12 11.09 -5.41
C SER A 330 -10.53 10.80 -4.03
N GLU A 331 -9.44 10.06 -4.03
CA GLU A 331 -8.60 9.79 -2.88
C GLU A 331 -7.38 10.73 -2.91
N TYR A 332 -7.04 11.30 -1.77
CA TYR A 332 -5.94 12.25 -1.63
C TYR A 332 -4.91 11.66 -0.69
N LEU A 333 -3.67 11.57 -1.16
CA LEU A 333 -2.53 11.15 -0.34
C LEU A 333 -1.52 12.28 -0.23
N PHE A 334 -0.89 12.37 0.92
CA PHE A 334 0.26 13.23 1.12
C PHE A 334 1.30 12.56 2.01
N SER A 335 2.54 12.96 1.85
CA SER A 335 3.63 12.50 2.69
C SER A 335 4.56 13.64 3.07
N ILE A 336 5.21 13.42 4.19
CA ILE A 336 6.29 14.27 4.69
C ILE A 336 7.45 13.36 5.02
N GLY A 337 8.64 13.78 4.60
CA GLY A 337 9.87 13.07 4.87
C GLY A 337 11.02 14.00 5.23
N VAL A 338 12.02 13.43 5.88
CA VAL A 338 13.28 14.08 6.19
C VAL A 338 14.41 13.19 5.70
N GLY A 339 15.24 13.71 4.81
CA GLY A 339 16.50 13.10 4.42
C GLY A 339 17.54 13.32 5.51
N LEU A 340 18.24 12.26 5.86
CA LEU A 340 19.38 12.34 6.80
C LEU A 340 20.67 12.58 6.01
N PRO A 341 21.62 13.32 6.56
CA PRO A 341 22.88 13.63 5.88
C PRO A 341 23.73 12.39 5.58
#